data_918829c65d6930da23ca02b6ba8db8bc
#
_entry.id   918829c65d6930da23ca02b6ba8db8bc
#
_cell.length_a   1.000
_cell.length_b   1.000
_cell.length_c   1.000
_cell.angle_alpha   90.00
_cell.angle_beta   90.00
_cell.angle_gamma   90.00
#
_symmetry.space_group_name_H-M   'P 1'
#
loop_
_entity.id
_entity.type
_entity.pdbx_description
1 polymer ?
#
loop_
_entity_poly.entity_id
_entity_poly.type
_entity_poly.pdbx_seq_one_letter_code
_entity_poly.pdbx_strand_id
1 'polypeptide(L)'
;MVKFEHHAFPLDLAALNAEVILRCLNNNEKKFKLLNELYVKQKSWAIGSDIIKINELIKKVGFEFNLSDEKMNTCLKDERIQDEILNQRIEAQKKYKIESTPTIIINEKNYAGKVDYKDFKKAIDKKL
;
A
#
# COMPACT_ATOMS: atom_id res chain seq x y z
N MET A 1 -13.27 -17.73 10.42
CA MET A 1 -12.55 -16.46 10.62
C MET A 1 -11.88 -16.02 9.33
N VAL A 2 -11.94 -14.73 9.02
CA VAL A 2 -11.34 -14.18 7.82
C VAL A 2 -10.04 -13.45 8.19
N LYS A 3 -8.95 -13.76 7.48
CA LYS A 3 -7.70 -13.03 7.57
C LYS A 3 -7.60 -12.11 6.34
N PHE A 4 -7.39 -10.81 6.58
CA PHE A 4 -7.18 -9.84 5.52
C PHE A 4 -5.70 -9.42 5.48
N GLU A 5 -5.14 -9.42 4.27
CA GLU A 5 -3.78 -8.94 4.02
C GLU A 5 -3.80 -7.89 2.93
N HIS A 6 -3.10 -6.79 3.17
CA HIS A 6 -2.85 -5.78 2.16
C HIS A 6 -1.43 -5.94 1.64
N HIS A 7 -1.30 -6.02 0.31
CA HIS A 7 -0.01 -6.12 -0.36
C HIS A 7 0.16 -4.95 -1.31
N ALA A 8 1.29 -4.24 -1.20
CA ALA A 8 1.58 -3.12 -2.06
C ALA A 8 1.96 -3.58 -3.46
N PHE A 9 1.47 -2.86 -4.46
CA PHE A 9 1.82 -3.08 -5.87
C PHE A 9 2.03 -1.71 -6.51
N PRO A 10 3.14 -1.01 -6.17
CA PRO A 10 3.36 0.36 -6.63
C PRO A 10 3.57 0.40 -8.15
N LEU A 11 2.86 1.31 -8.80
CA LEU A 11 2.93 1.51 -10.25
C LEU A 11 3.82 2.70 -10.62
N ASP A 12 4.17 3.54 -9.66
CA ASP A 12 5.04 4.70 -9.87
C ASP A 12 5.85 4.99 -8.59
N LEU A 13 6.73 5.98 -8.70
CA LEU A 13 7.61 6.36 -7.58
C LEU A 13 6.83 6.95 -6.40
N ALA A 14 5.76 7.69 -6.67
CA ALA A 14 4.92 8.25 -5.60
C ALA A 14 4.30 7.13 -4.75
N ALA A 15 3.74 6.11 -5.39
CA ALA A 15 3.16 4.95 -4.70
C ALA A 15 4.22 4.17 -3.94
N LEU A 16 5.42 3.99 -4.53
CA LEU A 16 6.54 3.33 -3.86
C LEU A 16 6.93 4.09 -2.58
N ASN A 17 7.08 5.40 -2.67
CA ASN A 17 7.48 6.23 -1.53
C ASN A 17 6.41 6.26 -0.43
N ALA A 18 5.13 6.26 -0.78
CA ALA A 18 4.05 6.13 0.19
C ALA A 18 4.16 4.81 0.97
N GLU A 19 4.44 3.70 0.29
CA GLU A 19 4.64 2.41 0.95
C GLU A 19 5.89 2.40 1.83
N VAL A 20 6.96 3.05 1.39
CA VAL A 20 8.19 3.20 2.21
C VAL A 20 7.86 3.90 3.54
N ILE A 21 7.12 5.00 3.49
CA ILE A 21 6.72 5.73 4.70
C ILE A 21 5.85 4.84 5.61
N LEU A 22 4.94 4.08 5.03
CA LEU A 22 4.12 3.13 5.78
C LEU A 22 4.99 2.13 6.55
N ARG A 23 6.04 1.61 5.93
CA ARG A 23 6.97 0.65 6.54
C ARG A 23 7.90 1.27 7.59
N CYS A 24 7.93 2.59 7.70
CA CYS A 24 8.62 3.27 8.80
C CYS A 24 7.97 3.05 10.16
N LEU A 25 6.69 2.67 10.19
CA LEU A 25 5.99 2.36 11.43
C LEU A 25 6.23 0.90 11.84
N ASN A 26 6.44 0.68 13.13
CA ASN A 26 6.67 -0.66 13.69
C ASN A 26 5.42 -1.32 14.26
N ASN A 27 4.32 -0.60 14.37
CA ASN A 27 3.08 -1.08 14.96
C ASN A 27 2.04 -1.37 13.86
N ASN A 28 1.57 -2.61 13.77
CA ASN A 28 0.64 -3.04 12.71
C ASN A 28 -0.69 -2.28 12.73
N GLU A 29 -1.22 -1.99 13.92
CA GLU A 29 -2.46 -1.23 14.05
C GLU A 29 -2.30 0.19 13.50
N LYS A 30 -1.19 0.85 13.84
CA LYS A 30 -0.88 2.19 13.32
C LYS A 30 -0.61 2.16 11.81
N LYS A 31 0.00 1.09 11.29
CA LYS A 31 0.21 0.92 9.85
C LYS A 31 -1.12 0.90 9.10
N PHE A 32 -2.12 0.17 9.59
CA PHE A 32 -3.44 0.15 8.94
C PHE A 32 -4.12 1.51 8.98
N LYS A 33 -3.98 2.25 10.08
CA LYS A 33 -4.52 3.60 10.18
C LYS A 33 -3.82 4.56 9.22
N LEU A 34 -2.50 4.49 9.12
CA LEU A 34 -1.73 5.31 8.17
C LEU A 34 -2.08 4.92 6.73
N LEU A 35 -2.19 3.63 6.44
CA LEU A 35 -2.60 3.15 5.12
C LEU A 35 -3.95 3.75 4.72
N ASN A 36 -4.93 3.72 5.63
CA ASN A 36 -6.23 4.31 5.39
C ASN A 36 -6.13 5.82 5.10
N GLU A 37 -5.35 6.55 5.89
CA GLU A 37 -5.14 7.98 5.69
C GLU A 37 -4.47 8.29 4.35
N LEU A 38 -3.50 7.49 3.94
CA LEU A 38 -2.86 7.64 2.64
C LEU A 38 -3.87 7.46 1.50
N TYR A 39 -4.77 6.50 1.58
CA TYR A 39 -5.83 6.33 0.59
C TYR A 39 -6.85 7.46 0.63
N VAL A 40 -7.35 7.82 1.81
CA VAL A 40 -8.34 8.89 1.96
C VAL A 40 -7.81 10.22 1.43
N LYS A 41 -6.54 10.51 1.69
CA LYS A 41 -5.87 11.75 1.29
C LYS A 41 -5.10 11.66 -0.02
N GLN A 42 -5.28 10.59 -0.78
CA GLN A 42 -4.51 10.36 -2.01
C GLN A 42 -4.55 11.55 -2.97
N LYS A 43 -5.69 12.19 -3.12
CA LYS A 43 -5.84 13.36 -3.99
C LYS A 43 -5.03 14.56 -3.52
N SER A 44 -4.63 14.59 -2.25
CA SER A 44 -3.86 15.70 -1.70
C SER A 44 -2.35 15.53 -1.85
N TRP A 45 -1.84 14.28 -1.95
CA TRP A 45 -0.40 14.03 -2.09
C TRP A 45 0.01 13.51 -3.46
N ALA A 46 -0.85 12.78 -4.16
CA ALA A 46 -0.55 12.24 -5.49
C ALA A 46 -0.83 13.29 -6.57
N ILE A 47 -0.09 14.41 -6.53
CA ILE A 47 -0.32 15.58 -7.36
C ILE A 47 0.91 15.87 -8.20
N GLY A 48 0.73 15.91 -9.53
CA GLY A 48 1.79 16.31 -10.44
C GLY A 48 2.90 15.26 -10.57
N SER A 49 4.08 15.71 -10.99
CA SER A 49 5.23 14.83 -11.26
C SER A 49 6.50 15.19 -10.47
N ASP A 50 6.45 16.21 -9.63
CA ASP A 50 7.59 16.61 -8.80
C ASP A 50 7.65 15.72 -7.56
N ILE A 51 8.54 14.73 -7.58
CA ILE A 51 8.65 13.75 -6.49
C ILE A 51 9.09 14.38 -5.16
N ILE A 52 9.86 15.44 -5.19
CA ILE A 52 10.28 16.14 -3.97
C ILE A 52 9.05 16.73 -3.28
N LYS A 53 8.20 17.39 -4.05
CA LYS A 53 6.96 17.97 -3.54
C LYS A 53 5.99 16.88 -3.06
N ILE A 54 5.85 15.81 -3.82
CA ILE A 54 5.00 14.67 -3.45
C ILE A 54 5.48 14.06 -2.13
N ASN A 55 6.79 13.87 -1.97
CA ASN A 55 7.35 13.34 -0.72
C ASN A 55 7.04 14.23 0.48
N GLU A 56 7.11 15.55 0.32
CA GLU A 56 6.75 16.47 1.39
C GLU A 56 5.27 16.34 1.78
N LEU A 57 4.39 16.15 0.79
CA LEU A 57 2.97 15.95 1.04
C LEU A 57 2.68 14.60 1.72
N ILE A 58 3.36 13.54 1.32
CA ILE A 58 3.26 12.22 1.97
C ILE A 58 3.75 12.30 3.41
N LYS A 59 4.87 13.00 3.65
CA LYS A 59 5.41 13.19 5.01
C LYS A 59 4.44 13.92 5.92
N LYS A 60 3.64 14.86 5.40
CA LYS A 60 2.60 15.53 6.20
C LYS A 60 1.59 14.53 6.77
N VAL A 61 1.24 13.51 6.01
CA VAL A 61 0.36 12.44 6.50
C VAL A 61 1.09 11.63 7.58
N GLY A 62 2.36 11.32 7.37
CA GLY A 62 3.18 10.58 8.34
C GLY A 62 3.33 11.31 9.68
N PHE A 63 3.40 12.64 9.68
CA PHE A 63 3.50 13.42 10.92
C PHE A 63 2.32 13.17 11.87
N GLU A 64 1.14 12.86 11.35
CA GLU A 64 -0.04 12.56 12.16
C GLU A 64 0.14 11.27 12.97
N PHE A 65 1.12 10.44 12.62
CA PHE A 65 1.41 9.17 13.28
C PHE A 65 2.75 9.20 14.05
N ASN A 66 3.19 10.39 14.43
CA ASN A 66 4.41 10.61 15.22
C ASN A 66 5.70 10.19 14.51
N LEU A 67 5.68 10.14 13.18
CA LEU A 67 6.90 9.96 12.40
C LEU A 67 7.61 11.30 12.26
N SER A 68 8.88 11.36 12.64
CA SER A 68 9.69 12.57 12.47
C SER A 68 10.14 12.72 11.02
N ASP A 69 10.44 13.96 10.63
CA ASP A 69 10.99 14.24 9.29
C ASP A 69 12.29 13.46 9.06
N GLU A 70 13.17 13.45 10.06
CA GLU A 70 14.44 12.73 10.00
C GLU A 70 14.24 11.24 9.78
N LYS A 71 13.34 10.62 10.54
CA LYS A 71 13.05 9.19 10.40
C LYS A 71 12.49 8.84 9.03
N MET A 72 11.54 9.65 8.54
CA MET A 72 10.95 9.43 7.23
C MET A 72 11.96 9.61 6.11
N ASN A 73 12.83 10.60 6.20
CA ASN A 73 13.90 10.80 5.22
C ASN A 73 14.89 9.63 5.22
N THR A 74 15.22 9.08 6.39
CA THR A 74 16.07 7.90 6.50
C THR A 74 15.41 6.69 5.82
N CYS A 75 14.12 6.48 6.04
CA CYS A 75 13.37 5.40 5.39
C CYS A 75 13.32 5.57 3.87
N LEU A 76 13.09 6.79 3.39
CA LEU A 76 13.04 7.07 1.94
C LEU A 76 14.37 6.82 1.24
N LYS A 77 15.49 6.90 1.95
CA LYS A 77 16.82 6.61 1.42
C LYS A 77 17.25 5.16 1.60
N ASP A 78 16.48 4.35 2.32
CA ASP A 78 16.83 2.96 2.59
C ASP A 78 16.49 2.08 1.40
N GLU A 79 17.53 1.74 0.62
CA GLU A 79 17.39 0.89 -0.57
C GLU A 79 16.85 -0.50 -0.26
N ARG A 80 17.09 -1.02 0.95
CA ARG A 80 16.59 -2.35 1.34
C ARG A 80 15.08 -2.37 1.40
N ILE A 81 14.46 -1.31 1.93
CA ILE A 81 12.99 -1.19 1.98
C ILE A 81 12.44 -1.13 0.57
N GLN A 82 13.05 -0.31 -0.29
CA GLN A 82 12.64 -0.19 -1.69
C GLN A 82 12.74 -1.52 -2.43
N ASP A 83 13.85 -2.21 -2.27
CA ASP A 83 14.09 -3.50 -2.91
C ASP A 83 13.10 -4.56 -2.45
N GLU A 84 12.78 -4.61 -1.15
CA GLU A 84 11.77 -5.53 -0.62
C GLU A 84 10.41 -5.31 -1.25
N ILE A 85 9.99 -4.04 -1.37
CA ILE A 85 8.70 -3.68 -1.97
C ILE A 85 8.65 -4.11 -3.44
N LEU A 86 9.70 -3.78 -4.19
CA LEU A 86 9.78 -4.10 -5.62
C LEU A 86 9.86 -5.61 -5.86
N ASN A 87 10.60 -6.34 -5.04
CA ASN A 87 10.69 -7.78 -5.13
C ASN A 87 9.35 -8.46 -4.81
N GLN A 88 8.63 -7.98 -3.80
CA GLN A 88 7.29 -8.49 -3.48
C GLN A 88 6.32 -8.26 -4.63
N ARG A 89 6.41 -7.10 -5.30
CA ARG A 89 5.62 -6.83 -6.50
C ARG A 89 5.92 -7.82 -7.62
N ILE A 90 7.21 -8.07 -7.87
CA ILE A 90 7.63 -9.03 -8.91
C ILE A 90 7.13 -10.43 -8.60
N GLU A 91 7.25 -10.87 -7.35
CA GLU A 91 6.78 -12.19 -6.91
C GLU A 91 5.27 -12.33 -7.05
N ALA A 92 4.51 -11.30 -6.66
CA ALA A 92 3.06 -11.30 -6.80
C ALA A 92 2.64 -11.35 -8.27
N GLN A 93 3.33 -10.62 -9.13
CA GLN A 93 3.09 -10.65 -10.57
C GLN A 93 3.28 -12.05 -11.14
N LYS A 94 4.35 -12.73 -10.74
CA LYS A 94 4.64 -14.09 -11.22
C LYS A 94 3.63 -15.10 -10.69
N LYS A 95 3.28 -15.01 -9.41
CA LYS A 95 2.40 -15.98 -8.74
C LYS A 95 0.94 -15.84 -9.19
N TYR A 96 0.44 -14.62 -9.28
CA TYR A 96 -0.99 -14.35 -9.52
C TYR A 96 -1.29 -13.74 -10.88
N LYS A 97 -0.29 -13.50 -11.72
CA LYS A 97 -0.43 -12.88 -13.05
C LYS A 97 -1.26 -11.60 -12.99
N ILE A 98 -0.87 -10.70 -12.10
CA ILE A 98 -1.59 -9.44 -11.85
C ILE A 98 -1.48 -8.53 -13.07
N GLU A 99 -2.61 -8.10 -13.61
CA GLU A 99 -2.68 -7.23 -14.79
C GLU A 99 -3.03 -5.78 -14.44
N SER A 100 -3.69 -5.58 -13.30
CA SER A 100 -4.12 -4.25 -12.85
C SER A 100 -4.29 -4.21 -11.34
N THR A 101 -4.41 -3.02 -10.78
CA THR A 101 -4.70 -2.80 -9.37
C THR A 101 -6.04 -2.09 -9.20
N PRO A 102 -6.82 -2.39 -8.18
CA PRO A 102 -6.59 -3.47 -7.21
C PRO A 102 -6.86 -4.86 -7.78
N THR A 103 -6.10 -5.85 -7.32
CA THR A 103 -6.38 -7.26 -7.58
C THR A 103 -6.68 -7.94 -6.24
N ILE A 104 -7.73 -8.72 -6.19
CA ILE A 104 -8.18 -9.39 -4.98
C ILE A 104 -7.95 -10.89 -5.11
N ILE A 105 -7.29 -11.47 -4.11
CA ILE A 105 -6.99 -12.89 -4.03
C ILE A 105 -7.78 -13.48 -2.86
N ILE A 106 -8.56 -14.51 -3.11
CA ILE A 106 -9.31 -15.23 -2.06
C ILE A 106 -8.89 -16.68 -2.06
N ASN A 107 -8.36 -17.18 -0.94
CA ASN A 107 -7.88 -18.56 -0.82
C ASN A 107 -6.96 -18.97 -1.98
N GLU A 108 -5.93 -18.14 -2.23
CA GLU A 108 -4.90 -18.36 -3.25
C GLU A 108 -5.37 -18.26 -4.70
N LYS A 109 -6.59 -17.80 -4.95
CA LYS A 109 -7.15 -17.65 -6.31
C LYS A 109 -7.56 -16.23 -6.60
N ASN A 110 -7.34 -15.78 -7.83
CA ASN A 110 -7.78 -14.45 -8.26
C ASN A 110 -9.30 -14.36 -8.21
N TYR A 111 -9.79 -13.30 -7.57
CA TYR A 111 -11.21 -12.99 -7.53
C TYR A 111 -11.59 -12.26 -8.82
N ALA A 112 -12.53 -12.83 -9.58
CA ALA A 112 -12.98 -12.28 -10.85
C ALA A 112 -14.29 -11.51 -10.77
N GLY A 113 -14.88 -11.38 -9.58
CA GLY A 113 -16.14 -10.66 -9.38
C GLY A 113 -15.99 -9.14 -9.33
N LYS A 114 -17.11 -8.47 -9.08
CA LYS A 114 -17.11 -7.00 -8.95
C LYS A 114 -16.41 -6.56 -7.67
N VAL A 115 -15.72 -5.43 -7.75
CA VAL A 115 -15.02 -4.83 -6.61
C VAL A 115 -16.01 -3.94 -5.84
N ASP A 116 -17.09 -4.52 -5.31
CA ASP A 116 -17.99 -3.87 -4.38
C ASP A 116 -18.21 -4.74 -3.15
N TYR A 117 -18.68 -4.13 -2.09
CA TYR A 117 -18.80 -4.81 -0.80
C TYR A 117 -19.75 -6.01 -0.87
N LYS A 118 -20.88 -5.86 -1.56
CA LYS A 118 -21.93 -6.88 -1.62
C LYS A 118 -21.44 -8.16 -2.31
N ASP A 119 -20.84 -8.02 -3.49
CA ASP A 119 -20.34 -9.16 -4.25
C ASP A 119 -19.12 -9.77 -3.59
N PHE A 120 -18.24 -8.93 -3.04
CA PHE A 120 -17.04 -9.38 -2.32
C PHE A 120 -17.43 -10.18 -1.07
N LYS A 121 -18.40 -9.69 -0.30
CA LYS A 121 -18.90 -10.39 0.88
C LYS A 121 -19.48 -11.77 0.52
N LYS A 122 -20.25 -11.85 -0.57
CA LYS A 122 -20.78 -13.13 -1.07
C LYS A 122 -19.65 -14.11 -1.41
N ALA A 123 -18.62 -13.64 -2.08
CA ALA A 123 -17.50 -14.48 -2.48
C ALA A 123 -16.76 -15.05 -1.25
N ILE A 124 -16.57 -14.23 -0.21
CA ILE A 124 -15.95 -14.67 1.04
C ILE A 124 -16.85 -15.68 1.77
N ASP A 125 -18.14 -15.38 1.89
CA ASP A 125 -19.10 -16.26 2.59
C ASP A 125 -19.17 -17.66 1.96
N LYS A 126 -19.05 -17.76 0.64
CA LYS A 126 -19.02 -19.05 -0.06
C LYS A 126 -17.78 -19.89 0.29
N LYS A 127 -16.69 -19.26 0.74
CA LYS A 127 -15.45 -19.95 1.09
C LYS A 127 -15.36 -20.30 2.58
N LEU A 128 -16.28 -19.79 3.37
CA LEU A 128 -16.40 -20.14 4.78
C LEU A 128 -17.31 -21.35 4.96
#